data_f622cf3e9169cd4c46ed686f5339f978
#
_entry.id   f622cf3e9169cd4c46ed686f5339f978
#
_cell.length_a   1.000
_cell.length_b   1.000
_cell.length_c   1.000
_cell.angle_alpha   90.00
_cell.angle_beta   90.00
_cell.angle_gamma   90.00
#
_symmetry.space_group_name_H-M   'P 1'
#
loop_
_entity.id
_entity.type
_entity.pdbx_description
1 polymer ?
#
loop_
_entity_poly.entity_id
_entity_poly.type
_entity_poly.pdbx_seq_one_letter_code
_entity_poly.pdbx_strand_id
1 'polypeptide(L)'
;MQAAQLGLVLLPAAWLMLVTAAPQAAQPKSVNDGIFSEPQAARGEAAYKRDCGSCHGDGLAGDGFAPALAGPEFLSNWNGTSVGDRLDRVRISMPPSNPGGVSSQDQADIIAFMLKFNKYPAGTTGMASSVDALKDIRIELPK
;
A
#
# COMPACT_ATOMS: atom_id res chain seq x y z
N MET A 1 8.32 82.79 -7.51
CA MET A 1 7.43 81.93 -6.68
C MET A 1 7.55 80.51 -7.20
N GLN A 2 8.39 79.69 -6.57
CA GLN A 2 8.63 78.27 -6.93
C GLN A 2 7.84 77.41 -5.96
N ALA A 3 6.89 76.62 -6.45
CA ALA A 3 6.15 75.65 -5.71
C ALA A 3 6.94 74.34 -5.62
N ALA A 4 7.33 73.90 -4.42
CA ALA A 4 7.98 72.64 -4.16
C ALA A 4 6.92 71.55 -4.16
N GLN A 5 7.04 70.57 -5.07
CA GLN A 5 6.24 69.36 -5.04
C GLN A 5 6.94 68.32 -4.19
N LEU A 6 6.34 67.97 -3.04
CA LEU A 6 6.75 66.80 -2.23
C LEU A 6 6.23 65.52 -2.91
N GLY A 7 7.12 64.72 -3.47
CA GLY A 7 6.82 63.40 -3.96
C GLY A 7 6.70 62.39 -2.81
N LEU A 8 5.49 61.86 -2.64
CA LEU A 8 5.23 60.79 -1.69
C LEU A 8 5.73 59.44 -2.27
N VAL A 9 6.81 58.93 -1.72
CA VAL A 9 7.36 57.60 -2.08
C VAL A 9 6.57 56.52 -1.32
N LEU A 10 5.70 55.81 -2.05
CA LEU A 10 5.00 54.62 -1.55
C LEU A 10 5.95 53.39 -1.64
N LEU A 11 6.44 52.93 -0.50
CA LEU A 11 7.19 51.66 -0.40
C LEU A 11 6.18 50.47 -0.47
N PRO A 12 6.39 49.50 -1.38
CA PRO A 12 5.59 48.30 -1.39
C PRO A 12 5.95 47.42 -0.19
N ALA A 13 4.99 47.16 0.69
CA ALA A 13 5.13 46.19 1.74
C ALA A 13 5.20 44.78 1.14
N ALA A 14 6.39 44.20 1.05
CA ALA A 14 6.61 42.84 0.65
C ALA A 14 6.10 41.91 1.80
N TRP A 15 4.95 41.32 1.62
CA TRP A 15 4.44 40.25 2.49
C TRP A 15 5.28 38.99 2.23
N LEU A 16 6.18 38.66 3.16
CA LEU A 16 6.84 37.36 3.20
C LEU A 16 5.83 36.33 3.64
N MET A 17 5.31 35.54 2.68
CA MET A 17 4.52 34.34 2.97
C MET A 17 5.46 33.29 3.58
N LEU A 18 5.36 33.09 4.90
CA LEU A 18 6.01 32.00 5.60
C LEU A 18 5.28 30.69 5.25
N VAL A 19 5.78 29.97 4.26
CA VAL A 19 5.27 28.63 3.94
C VAL A 19 5.82 27.67 5.01
N THR A 20 5.00 27.35 6.01
CA THR A 20 5.32 26.30 6.97
C THR A 20 5.16 24.94 6.28
N ALA A 21 6.26 24.28 5.98
CA ALA A 21 6.24 22.90 5.51
C ALA A 21 5.69 22.01 6.64
N ALA A 22 4.54 21.36 6.39
CA ALA A 22 4.02 20.37 7.30
C ALA A 22 5.02 19.19 7.38
N PRO A 23 5.24 18.58 8.56
CA PRO A 23 6.09 17.41 8.68
C PRO A 23 5.53 16.28 7.80
N GLN A 24 6.30 15.86 6.81
CA GLN A 24 5.95 14.75 5.96
C GLN A 24 6.12 13.46 6.75
N ALA A 25 5.04 12.71 6.97
CA ALA A 25 5.13 11.41 7.62
C ALA A 25 6.11 10.52 6.86
N ALA A 26 6.99 9.83 7.60
CA ALA A 26 7.93 8.90 7.00
C ALA A 26 7.15 7.80 6.27
N GLN A 27 7.57 7.47 5.04
CA GLN A 27 6.95 6.38 4.28
C GLN A 27 7.24 5.05 5.00
N PRO A 28 6.24 4.15 5.10
CA PRO A 28 6.45 2.85 5.70
C PRO A 28 7.51 2.07 4.91
N LYS A 29 8.38 1.34 5.61
CA LYS A 29 9.44 0.52 5.01
C LYS A 29 9.22 -0.97 5.22
N SER A 30 8.32 -1.32 6.13
CA SER A 30 8.00 -2.70 6.51
C SER A 30 6.49 -2.91 6.57
N VAL A 31 6.04 -4.13 6.30
CA VAL A 31 4.64 -4.55 6.53
C VAL A 31 4.24 -4.42 8.00
N ASN A 32 5.21 -4.43 8.92
CA ASN A 32 4.98 -4.21 10.35
C ASN A 32 4.65 -2.75 10.72
N ASP A 33 4.75 -1.83 9.77
CA ASP A 33 4.45 -0.41 9.96
C ASP A 33 2.97 -0.06 9.71
N GLY A 34 2.11 -1.08 9.50
CA GLY A 34 0.68 -0.87 9.28
C GLY A 34 0.37 -0.25 7.92
N ILE A 35 0.74 -0.95 6.85
CA ILE A 35 0.66 -0.44 5.47
C ILE A 35 -0.71 -0.56 4.81
N PHE A 36 -1.66 -1.22 5.45
CA PHE A 36 -3.03 -1.40 4.96
C PHE A 36 -4.03 -1.02 6.05
N SER A 37 -5.28 -0.73 5.66
CA SER A 37 -6.35 -0.43 6.60
C SER A 37 -7.30 -1.62 6.78
N GLU A 38 -7.99 -1.67 7.94
CA GLU A 38 -9.03 -2.69 8.20
C GLU A 38 -10.13 -2.73 7.12
N PRO A 39 -10.69 -1.60 6.66
CA PRO A 39 -11.65 -1.62 5.56
C PRO A 39 -11.07 -2.18 4.26
N GLN A 40 -9.79 -1.93 3.98
CA GLN A 40 -9.12 -2.50 2.82
C GLN A 40 -9.01 -4.03 2.92
N ALA A 41 -8.57 -4.55 4.05
CA ALA A 41 -8.48 -6.00 4.27
C ALA A 41 -9.87 -6.67 4.18
N ALA A 42 -10.94 -6.01 4.65
CA ALA A 42 -12.30 -6.53 4.54
C ALA A 42 -12.78 -6.64 3.07
N ARG A 43 -12.48 -5.64 2.23
CA ARG A 43 -12.74 -5.74 0.78
C ARG A 43 -11.90 -6.84 0.14
N GLY A 44 -10.64 -6.96 0.58
CA GLY A 44 -9.72 -8.00 0.13
C GLY A 44 -10.20 -9.42 0.43
N GLU A 45 -10.84 -9.64 1.58
CA GLU A 45 -11.47 -10.93 1.90
C GLU A 45 -12.56 -11.30 0.90
N ALA A 46 -13.43 -10.37 0.55
CA ALA A 46 -14.48 -10.60 -0.44
C ALA A 46 -13.90 -10.89 -1.85
N ALA A 47 -12.90 -10.12 -2.27
CA ALA A 47 -12.21 -10.33 -3.54
C ALA A 47 -11.43 -11.66 -3.55
N TYR A 48 -10.76 -12.02 -2.45
CA TYR A 48 -10.07 -13.29 -2.31
C TYR A 48 -11.00 -14.49 -2.48
N LYS A 49 -12.13 -14.49 -1.78
CA LYS A 49 -13.14 -15.57 -1.90
C LYS A 49 -13.65 -15.73 -3.33
N ARG A 50 -13.81 -14.64 -4.05
CA ARG A 50 -14.29 -14.63 -5.44
C ARG A 50 -13.23 -15.17 -6.41
N ASP A 51 -11.97 -14.75 -6.29
CA ASP A 51 -10.95 -14.90 -7.33
C ASP A 51 -9.84 -15.91 -6.98
N CYS A 52 -9.63 -16.23 -5.69
CA CYS A 52 -8.48 -17.00 -5.20
C CYS A 52 -8.88 -18.20 -4.36
N GLY A 53 -10.01 -18.11 -3.61
CA GLY A 53 -10.42 -19.08 -2.60
C GLY A 53 -10.64 -20.48 -3.14
N SER A 54 -11.07 -20.62 -4.40
CA SER A 54 -11.31 -21.93 -5.02
C SER A 54 -10.06 -22.83 -5.10
N CYS A 55 -8.86 -22.23 -5.18
CA CYS A 55 -7.59 -22.95 -5.26
C CYS A 55 -6.81 -22.85 -3.93
N HIS A 56 -6.74 -21.65 -3.34
CA HIS A 56 -5.96 -21.45 -2.12
C HIS A 56 -6.72 -21.76 -0.83
N GLY A 57 -8.01 -22.10 -0.94
CA GLY A 57 -8.88 -22.44 0.19
C GLY A 57 -9.31 -21.22 1.01
N ASP A 58 -10.46 -21.30 1.70
CA ASP A 58 -10.98 -20.19 2.53
C ASP A 58 -10.06 -19.86 3.72
N GLY A 59 -9.33 -20.84 4.22
CA GLY A 59 -8.35 -20.71 5.29
C GLY A 59 -6.94 -20.37 4.81
N LEU A 60 -6.76 -20.02 3.54
CA LEU A 60 -5.45 -19.72 2.92
C LEU A 60 -4.44 -20.88 3.06
N ALA A 61 -4.90 -22.11 3.28
CA ALA A 61 -4.04 -23.27 3.53
C ALA A 61 -3.48 -23.93 2.26
N GLY A 62 -4.00 -23.52 1.07
CA GLY A 62 -3.69 -24.20 -0.18
C GLY A 62 -4.37 -25.57 -0.27
N ASP A 63 -4.06 -26.32 -1.33
CA ASP A 63 -4.60 -27.66 -1.58
C ASP A 63 -3.53 -28.66 -2.03
N GLY A 64 -2.24 -28.30 -1.92
CA GLY A 64 -1.09 -29.05 -2.41
C GLY A 64 -0.71 -28.75 -3.86
N PHE A 65 -1.62 -28.19 -4.66
CA PHE A 65 -1.35 -27.61 -5.99
C PHE A 65 -1.09 -26.12 -5.88
N ALA A 66 -2.04 -25.40 -5.27
CA ALA A 66 -1.87 -24.01 -4.90
C ALA A 66 -1.15 -23.93 -3.55
N PRO A 67 -0.08 -23.11 -3.41
CA PRO A 67 0.65 -22.99 -2.17
C PRO A 67 -0.22 -22.35 -1.07
N ALA A 68 0.14 -22.62 0.18
CA ALA A 68 -0.46 -21.90 1.31
C ALA A 68 -0.11 -20.40 1.26
N LEU A 69 -1.12 -19.57 1.52
CA LEU A 69 -1.01 -18.12 1.62
C LEU A 69 -1.10 -17.62 3.07
N ALA A 70 -1.00 -18.56 4.03
CA ALA A 70 -0.94 -18.27 5.46
C ALA A 70 0.04 -19.21 6.17
N GLY A 71 0.45 -18.80 7.38
CA GLY A 71 1.28 -19.59 8.28
C GLY A 71 2.74 -19.70 7.84
N PRO A 72 3.45 -20.76 8.31
CA PRO A 72 4.89 -20.87 8.10
C PRO A 72 5.33 -20.89 6.64
N GLU A 73 4.57 -21.48 5.74
CA GLU A 73 4.89 -21.53 4.31
C GLU A 73 4.80 -20.13 3.69
N PHE A 74 3.73 -19.37 3.99
CA PHE A 74 3.64 -17.98 3.56
C PHE A 74 4.82 -17.16 4.08
N LEU A 75 5.11 -17.25 5.39
CA LEU A 75 6.19 -16.51 6.01
C LEU A 75 7.55 -16.86 5.38
N SER A 76 7.81 -18.13 5.11
CA SER A 76 9.05 -18.58 4.46
C SER A 76 9.18 -18.04 3.03
N ASN A 77 8.08 -18.07 2.26
CA ASN A 77 8.11 -17.70 0.83
C ASN A 77 8.10 -16.18 0.63
N TRP A 78 7.56 -15.41 1.56
CA TRP A 78 7.36 -13.96 1.40
C TRP A 78 8.38 -13.13 2.16
N ASN A 79 8.96 -13.64 3.26
CA ASN A 79 9.96 -12.93 4.05
C ASN A 79 11.16 -12.46 3.21
N GLY A 80 11.60 -11.24 3.44
CA GLY A 80 12.74 -10.63 2.73
C GLY A 80 12.43 -10.11 1.33
N THR A 81 11.21 -10.31 0.80
CA THR A 81 10.79 -9.75 -0.49
C THR A 81 10.10 -8.39 -0.30
N SER A 82 9.82 -7.67 -1.39
CA SER A 82 9.01 -6.45 -1.31
C SER A 82 7.53 -6.75 -1.56
N VAL A 83 6.66 -5.89 -1.02
CA VAL A 83 5.22 -5.95 -1.33
C VAL A 83 4.97 -5.69 -2.80
N GLY A 84 5.76 -4.80 -3.43
CA GLY A 84 5.68 -4.52 -4.86
C GLY A 84 5.98 -5.75 -5.72
N ASP A 85 7.04 -6.51 -5.40
CA ASP A 85 7.38 -7.75 -6.12
C ASP A 85 6.25 -8.79 -6.02
N ARG A 86 5.61 -8.87 -4.85
CA ARG A 86 4.50 -9.79 -4.64
C ARG A 86 3.25 -9.37 -5.38
N LEU A 87 2.94 -8.06 -5.37
CA LEU A 87 1.83 -7.52 -6.16
C LEU A 87 2.05 -7.78 -7.66
N ASP A 88 3.26 -7.53 -8.17
CA ASP A 88 3.58 -7.77 -9.58
C ASP A 88 3.43 -9.25 -9.94
N ARG A 89 3.96 -10.15 -9.10
CA ARG A 89 3.82 -11.59 -9.33
C ARG A 89 2.35 -12.02 -9.36
N VAL A 90 1.53 -11.58 -8.41
CA VAL A 90 0.08 -11.88 -8.41
C VAL A 90 -0.56 -11.37 -9.69
N ARG A 91 -0.24 -10.15 -10.08
CA ARG A 91 -0.79 -9.49 -11.27
C ARG A 91 -0.52 -10.28 -12.55
N ILE A 92 0.70 -10.78 -12.74
CA ILE A 92 1.09 -11.44 -13.99
C ILE A 92 0.80 -12.94 -14.04
N SER A 93 0.48 -13.57 -12.89
CA SER A 93 0.34 -15.03 -12.84
C SER A 93 -0.96 -15.54 -12.22
N MET A 94 -1.75 -14.69 -11.54
CA MET A 94 -2.95 -15.12 -10.80
C MET A 94 -4.22 -14.39 -11.26
N PRO A 95 -5.37 -15.10 -11.26
CA PRO A 95 -5.48 -16.56 -11.23
C PRO A 95 -4.93 -17.17 -12.53
N PRO A 96 -4.39 -18.43 -12.51
CA PRO A 96 -3.78 -19.04 -13.71
C PRO A 96 -4.72 -19.17 -14.90
N SER A 97 -6.03 -19.26 -14.65
CA SER A 97 -7.06 -19.32 -15.70
C SER A 97 -7.30 -17.97 -16.40
N ASN A 98 -6.92 -16.85 -15.78
CA ASN A 98 -7.08 -15.49 -16.31
C ASN A 98 -6.04 -14.54 -15.70
N PRO A 99 -4.74 -14.69 -16.02
CA PRO A 99 -3.70 -13.81 -15.51
C PRO A 99 -3.98 -12.33 -15.87
N GLY A 100 -3.88 -11.44 -14.90
CA GLY A 100 -4.18 -10.02 -15.07
C GLY A 100 -5.67 -9.67 -15.10
N GLY A 101 -6.57 -10.63 -14.94
CA GLY A 101 -8.02 -10.42 -14.96
C GLY A 101 -8.58 -9.78 -13.68
N VAL A 102 -7.83 -9.77 -12.59
CA VAL A 102 -8.21 -9.12 -11.34
C VAL A 102 -7.73 -7.67 -11.37
N SER A 103 -8.58 -6.73 -10.96
CA SER A 103 -8.21 -5.31 -10.95
C SER A 103 -7.03 -5.04 -10.01
N SER A 104 -6.20 -4.05 -10.31
CA SER A 104 -5.05 -3.67 -9.46
C SER A 104 -5.48 -3.31 -8.03
N GLN A 105 -6.66 -2.71 -7.88
CA GLN A 105 -7.21 -2.39 -6.56
C GLN A 105 -7.60 -3.67 -5.80
N ASP A 106 -8.31 -4.60 -6.44
CA ASP A 106 -8.67 -5.88 -5.82
C ASP A 106 -7.42 -6.69 -5.43
N GLN A 107 -6.39 -6.69 -6.27
CA GLN A 107 -5.12 -7.35 -5.97
C GLN A 107 -4.43 -6.77 -4.72
N ALA A 108 -4.39 -5.44 -4.61
CA ALA A 108 -3.85 -4.77 -3.41
C ALA A 108 -4.72 -5.06 -2.17
N ASP A 109 -6.04 -5.06 -2.33
CA ASP A 109 -6.97 -5.39 -1.25
C ASP A 109 -6.82 -6.86 -0.81
N ILE A 110 -6.63 -7.80 -1.76
CA ILE A 110 -6.34 -9.22 -1.47
C ILE A 110 -5.03 -9.37 -0.68
N ILE A 111 -3.95 -8.66 -1.08
CA ILE A 111 -2.69 -8.70 -0.33
C ILE A 111 -2.90 -8.14 1.10
N ALA A 112 -3.67 -7.06 1.25
CA ALA A 112 -4.01 -6.52 2.57
C ALA A 112 -4.75 -7.56 3.45
N PHE A 113 -5.68 -8.31 2.87
CA PHE A 113 -6.35 -9.43 3.56
C PHE A 113 -5.37 -10.52 3.96
N MET A 114 -4.47 -10.94 3.06
CA MET A 114 -3.45 -11.95 3.35
C MET A 114 -2.52 -11.50 4.48
N LEU A 115 -2.07 -10.25 4.48
CA LEU A 115 -1.25 -9.69 5.55
C LEU A 115 -1.99 -9.69 6.88
N LYS A 116 -3.25 -9.24 6.91
CA LYS A 116 -4.10 -9.29 8.11
C LYS A 116 -4.27 -10.71 8.63
N PHE A 117 -4.55 -11.66 7.75
CA PHE A 117 -4.73 -13.08 8.11
C PHE A 117 -3.44 -13.64 8.75
N ASN A 118 -2.28 -13.22 8.27
CA ASN A 118 -0.97 -13.56 8.81
C ASN A 118 -0.53 -12.67 10.00
N LYS A 119 -1.47 -11.94 10.63
CA LYS A 119 -1.29 -11.18 11.88
C LYS A 119 -0.40 -9.93 11.76
N TYR A 120 -0.20 -9.39 10.58
CA TYR A 120 0.41 -8.07 10.44
C TYR A 120 -0.55 -6.97 10.89
N PRO A 121 -0.02 -5.88 11.47
CA PRO A 121 -0.86 -4.79 11.98
C PRO A 121 -1.49 -3.99 10.84
N ALA A 122 -2.74 -3.61 11.02
CA ALA A 122 -3.37 -2.59 10.19
C ALA A 122 -2.93 -1.19 10.61
N GLY A 123 -2.86 -0.29 9.64
CA GLY A 123 -2.65 1.15 9.85
C GLY A 123 -3.92 1.94 9.60
N THR A 124 -3.77 3.25 9.47
CA THR A 124 -4.88 4.19 9.25
C THR A 124 -5.20 4.44 7.78
N THR A 125 -4.26 4.16 6.89
CA THR A 125 -4.38 4.38 5.44
C THR A 125 -4.35 3.06 4.69
N GLY A 126 -5.01 3.02 3.53
CA GLY A 126 -4.95 1.86 2.65
C GLY A 126 -3.61 1.76 1.90
N MET A 127 -3.20 0.54 1.62
CA MET A 127 -2.06 0.24 0.74
C MET A 127 -2.37 0.66 -0.69
N ALA A 128 -1.40 1.25 -1.37
CA ALA A 128 -1.50 1.59 -2.78
C ALA A 128 -1.68 0.35 -3.67
N SER A 129 -2.25 0.53 -4.87
CA SER A 129 -2.41 -0.52 -5.88
C SER A 129 -1.35 -0.47 -6.99
N SER A 130 -0.29 0.30 -6.79
CA SER A 130 0.83 0.46 -7.72
C SER A 130 2.06 -0.31 -7.24
N VAL A 131 2.66 -1.09 -8.12
CA VAL A 131 3.92 -1.81 -7.85
C VAL A 131 5.02 -0.85 -7.40
N ASP A 132 5.19 0.27 -8.11
CA ASP A 132 6.24 1.26 -7.82
C ASP A 132 6.10 1.88 -6.42
N ALA A 133 4.87 2.12 -5.97
CA ALA A 133 4.62 2.66 -4.63
C ALA A 133 4.96 1.68 -3.50
N LEU A 134 5.04 0.38 -3.81
CA LEU A 134 5.20 -0.71 -2.84
C LEU A 134 6.56 -1.41 -2.91
N LYS A 135 7.40 -1.08 -3.89
CA LYS A 135 8.67 -1.79 -4.14
C LYS A 135 9.68 -1.69 -3.00
N ASP A 136 9.61 -0.62 -2.22
CA ASP A 136 10.53 -0.37 -1.12
C ASP A 136 9.98 -0.83 0.25
N ILE A 137 8.76 -1.37 0.29
CA ILE A 137 8.13 -1.90 1.51
C ILE A 137 8.49 -3.37 1.65
N ARG A 138 9.25 -3.71 2.70
CA ARG A 138 9.73 -5.08 2.93
C ARG A 138 8.72 -5.92 3.69
N ILE A 139 8.61 -7.18 3.28
CA ILE A 139 7.88 -8.19 4.03
C ILE A 139 8.86 -8.84 4.98
N GLU A 140 8.64 -8.65 6.28
CA GLU A 140 9.42 -9.19 7.38
C GLU A 140 8.53 -10.06 8.24
N LEU A 141 9.10 -10.87 9.10
CA LEU A 141 8.31 -11.67 10.04
C LEU A 141 7.45 -10.77 10.94
N PRO A 142 6.22 -11.19 11.30
CA PRO A 142 5.40 -10.45 12.25
C PRO A 142 6.14 -10.26 13.58
N LYS A 143 5.98 -9.07 14.18
CA LYS A 143 6.56 -8.72 15.48
C LYS A 143 5.65 -9.13 16.62
#